data_0d513b2095a4b6960511e6f38997d2f5
#
_entry.id   0d513b2095a4b6960511e6f38997d2f5
#
_cell.length_a   1.000
_cell.length_b   1.000
_cell.length_c   1.000
_cell.angle_alpha   90.00
_cell.angle_beta   90.00
_cell.angle_gamma   90.00
#
_symmetry.space_group_name_H-M   'P 1'
#
loop_
_entity.id
_entity.type
_entity.pdbx_description
1 polymer ?
#
loop_
_entity_poly.entity_id
_entity_poly.type
_entity_poly.pdbx_seq_one_letter_code
_entity_poly.pdbx_strand_id
1 'polypeptide(L)' 'AVYEREGGGQKLLVAVNPNGAAVSLPFAAGKVLAAEGCTLRGGTLAFTDAGYMIAQV' A
#
# COMPACT_ATOMS: atom_id res chain seq x y z
N ALA A 1 4.49 -7.73 0.84
CA ALA A 1 5.76 -7.03 0.63
C ALA A 1 5.51 -5.54 0.39
N VAL A 2 6.40 -4.70 0.87
CA VAL A 2 6.32 -3.25 0.69
C VAL A 2 7.60 -2.79 0.02
N TYR A 3 7.47 -1.98 -1.01
CA TYR A 3 8.58 -1.44 -1.77
C TYR A 3 8.53 0.08 -1.80
N GLU A 4 9.70 0.71 -1.89
CA GLU A 4 9.81 2.12 -2.22
C GLU A 4 10.31 2.27 -3.65
N ARG A 5 9.74 3.22 -4.38
CA ARG A 5 10.18 3.58 -5.73
C ARG A 5 10.39 5.08 -5.79
N GLU A 6 11.52 5.50 -6.34
CA GLU A 6 11.82 6.91 -6.55
C GLU A 6 12.10 7.17 -8.02
N GLY A 7 11.60 8.29 -8.51
CA GLY A 7 11.86 8.73 -9.87
C GLY A 7 11.15 10.04 -10.13
N GLY A 8 11.76 10.91 -10.94
CA GLY A 8 11.18 12.19 -11.32
C GLY A 8 10.84 13.11 -10.15
N GLY A 9 11.59 13.02 -9.05
CA GLY A 9 11.33 13.81 -7.86
C GLY A 9 10.19 13.30 -7.00
N GLN A 10 9.67 12.11 -7.30
CA GLN A 10 8.59 11.48 -6.53
C GLN A 10 9.06 10.23 -5.83
N LYS A 11 8.46 9.97 -4.69
CA LYS A 11 8.68 8.75 -3.94
C LYS A 11 7.33 8.04 -3.79
N LEU A 12 7.29 6.80 -4.24
CA LEU A 12 6.09 5.97 -4.18
C LEU A 12 6.30 4.81 -3.22
N LEU A 13 5.25 4.48 -2.48
CA LEU A 13 5.19 3.26 -1.69
C LEU A 13 4.25 2.30 -2.38
N VAL A 14 4.70 1.06 -2.54
CA VAL A 14 3.91 0.00 -3.16
C VAL A 14 3.83 -1.17 -2.19
N ALA A 15 2.62 -1.55 -1.83
CA ALA A 15 2.38 -2.72 -0.99
C ALA A 15 1.61 -3.76 -1.80
N VAL A 16 2.04 -5.01 -1.71
CA VAL A 16 1.43 -6.10 -2.46
C VAL A 16 1.11 -7.27 -1.53
N ASN A 17 -0.09 -7.79 -1.65
CA ASN A 17 -0.53 -8.99 -0.93
C ASN A 17 -0.97 -10.02 -1.98
N PRO A 18 -0.08 -10.91 -2.44
CA PRO A 18 -0.38 -11.78 -3.58
C PRO A 18 -1.22 -13.01 -3.24
N ASN A 19 -1.29 -13.42 -1.99
CA ASN A 19 -1.87 -14.71 -1.62
C ASN A 19 -3.21 -14.65 -0.92
N GLY A 20 -3.81 -13.48 -0.79
CA GLY A 20 -5.13 -13.34 -0.20
C GLY A 20 -5.20 -13.51 1.31
N ALA A 21 -4.09 -13.67 1.99
CA ALA A 21 -4.08 -13.75 3.44
C ALA A 21 -4.46 -12.40 4.06
N ALA A 22 -5.20 -12.44 5.17
CA ALA A 22 -5.53 -11.21 5.90
C ALA A 22 -4.26 -10.68 6.57
N VAL A 23 -3.84 -9.48 6.21
CA VAL A 23 -2.60 -8.88 6.68
C VAL A 23 -2.85 -7.42 7.03
N SER A 24 -2.31 -6.98 8.16
CA SER A 24 -2.35 -5.57 8.55
C SER A 24 -0.93 -5.11 8.84
N LEU A 25 -0.60 -3.90 8.41
CA LEU A 25 0.74 -3.33 8.61
C LEU A 25 0.67 -1.81 8.70
N PRO A 26 1.65 -1.19 9.39
CA PRO A 26 1.75 0.27 9.37
C PRO A 26 2.09 0.75 7.96
N PHE A 27 1.46 1.83 7.54
CA PHE A 27 1.68 2.36 6.20
C PHE A 27 1.42 3.86 6.19
N ALA A 28 2.47 4.64 6.01
CA ALA A 28 2.37 6.09 5.97
C ALA A 28 2.30 6.56 4.52
N ALA A 29 1.14 7.06 4.13
CA ALA A 29 0.91 7.54 2.76
C ALA A 29 0.44 8.98 2.78
N GLY A 30 0.94 9.78 1.83
CA GLY A 30 0.40 11.11 1.61
C GLY A 30 -0.85 11.07 0.74
N LYS A 31 -0.76 10.38 -0.40
CA LYS A 31 -1.88 10.29 -1.33
C LYS A 31 -1.96 8.89 -1.93
N VAL A 32 -3.11 8.27 -1.83
CA VAL A 32 -3.36 6.97 -2.46
C VAL A 32 -3.62 7.18 -3.95
N LEU A 33 -2.84 6.50 -4.79
CA LEU A 33 -2.97 6.59 -6.24
C LEU A 33 -3.82 5.45 -6.80
N ALA A 34 -3.66 4.25 -6.24
CA ALA A 34 -4.43 3.08 -6.65
C ALA A 34 -4.44 2.07 -5.51
N ALA A 35 -5.54 1.34 -5.35
CA ALA A 35 -5.65 0.33 -4.32
C ALA A 35 -6.71 -0.70 -4.70
N GLU A 36 -6.49 -1.94 -4.30
CA GLU A 36 -7.44 -3.02 -4.50
C GLU A 36 -7.24 -4.07 -3.41
N GLY A 37 -8.34 -4.60 -2.87
CA GLY A 37 -8.30 -5.64 -1.86
C GLY A 37 -7.83 -5.17 -0.49
N CYS A 38 -7.80 -3.87 -0.23
CA CYS A 38 -7.29 -3.34 1.03
C CYS A 38 -7.98 -2.04 1.41
N THR A 39 -7.79 -1.66 2.67
CA THR A 39 -8.21 -0.35 3.18
C THR A 39 -7.05 0.28 3.94
N LEU A 40 -6.95 1.61 3.89
CA LEU A 40 -5.98 2.37 4.66
C LEU A 40 -6.74 3.27 5.62
N ARG A 41 -6.48 3.10 6.91
CA ARG A 41 -7.19 3.84 7.95
C ARG A 41 -6.29 4.07 9.15
N GLY A 42 -6.14 5.33 9.55
CA GLY A 42 -5.37 5.67 10.74
C GLY A 42 -3.91 5.22 10.69
N GLY A 43 -3.30 5.23 9.51
CA GLY A 43 -1.92 4.79 9.36
C GLY A 43 -1.73 3.27 9.32
N THR A 44 -2.83 2.51 9.24
CA THR A 44 -2.78 1.05 9.12
C THR A 44 -3.36 0.62 7.79
N LEU A 45 -2.58 -0.14 7.03
CA LEU A 45 -3.02 -0.76 5.80
C LEU A 45 -3.46 -2.19 6.11
N ALA A 46 -4.72 -2.51 5.80
CA ALA A 46 -5.28 -3.83 6.03
C ALA A 46 -5.70 -4.45 4.70
N PHE A 47 -5.12 -5.59 4.38
CA PHE A 47 -5.53 -6.41 3.25
C PHE A 47 -6.53 -7.46 3.74
N THR A 48 -7.68 -7.54 3.09
CA THR A 48 -8.68 -8.57 3.35
C THR A 48 -8.73 -9.58 2.22
N ASP A 49 -7.96 -9.33 1.18
CA ASP A 49 -7.94 -10.16 -0.03
C ASP A 49 -6.60 -9.94 -0.73
N ALA A 50 -6.34 -10.72 -1.78
CA ALA A 50 -5.21 -10.45 -2.64
C ALA A 50 -5.38 -9.06 -3.26
N GLY A 51 -4.31 -8.28 -3.30
CA GLY A 51 -4.41 -6.94 -3.82
C GLY A 51 -3.14 -6.14 -3.67
N TYR A 52 -3.29 -4.84 -3.82
CA TYR A 52 -2.17 -3.92 -3.80
C TYR A 52 -2.59 -2.53 -3.35
N MET A 53 -1.59 -1.74 -2.96
CA MET A 53 -1.75 -0.33 -2.66
C MET A 53 -0.57 0.42 -3.27
N ILE A 54 -0.82 1.48 -4.00
CA ILE A 54 0.20 2.38 -4.51
C ILE A 54 -0.11 3.77 -3.98
N ALA A 55 0.85 4.35 -3.29
CA ALA A 55 0.65 5.65 -2.67
C ALA A 55 1.87 6.55 -2.86
N GLN A 56 1.63 7.84 -2.88
CA GLN A 56 2.65 8.86 -2.92
C GLN A 56 3.00 9.25 -1.49
N VAL A 57 4.27 9.38 -1.21
CA VAL A 57 4.75 9.78 0.12
C VAL A 57 4.60 11.29 0.33
#